data_8b7513bfb536f30ded148912aab42b35
#
_entry.id   8b7513bfb536f30ded148912aab42b35
#
_cell.length_a   1.000
_cell.length_b   1.000
_cell.length_c   1.000
_cell.angle_alpha   90.00
_cell.angle_beta   90.00
_cell.angle_gamma   90.00
#
_symmetry.space_group_name_H-M   'P 1'
#
loop_
_entity.id
_entity.type
_entity.pdbx_description
1 polymer ?
#
loop_
_entity_poly.entity_id
_entity_poly.type
_entity_poly.pdbx_seq_one_letter_code
_entity_poly.pdbx_strand_id
1 'polypeptide(L)'
;YNFAELFQYDLERIATEDSDYFTGRIHPDDRKELHRNGIACLRYLMDHKELAPDVKLIDEYRVDVGGRYVRVIEQFQVLEFDRSGNIWLSLSILDVSPNQGTEGGVRSQLLNYRTGEVFPLPTPEVSSLSSREREILRLISRGKLSKEIADQLNISVHTVNTHRQHILEKLNADNSMEAVRYASARGLLT
;
A
#
# COMPACT_ATOMS: atom_id res chain seq x y z
N TYR A 1 11.77 -25.68 -10.18
CA TYR A 1 12.24 -25.38 -8.82
C TYR A 1 11.03 -25.28 -7.91
N ASN A 2 11.13 -25.89 -6.71
CA ASN A 2 10.11 -25.81 -5.69
C ASN A 2 10.19 -24.42 -5.00
N PHE A 3 9.06 -23.80 -4.71
CA PHE A 3 8.96 -22.52 -4.00
C PHE A 3 9.80 -22.49 -2.70
N ALA A 4 9.71 -23.56 -1.90
CA ALA A 4 10.44 -23.67 -0.64
C ALA A 4 11.97 -23.69 -0.85
N GLU A 5 12.47 -24.36 -1.89
CA GLU A 5 13.90 -24.39 -2.20
C GLU A 5 14.38 -23.03 -2.74
N LEU A 6 13.62 -22.43 -3.65
CA LEU A 6 13.98 -21.17 -4.30
C LEU A 6 14.06 -20.00 -3.29
N PHE A 7 13.09 -19.93 -2.40
CA PHE A 7 12.99 -18.88 -1.39
C PHE A 7 13.51 -19.29 -0.01
N GLN A 8 14.02 -20.50 0.14
CA GLN A 8 14.49 -21.05 1.41
C GLN A 8 13.43 -20.98 2.51
N TYR A 9 12.17 -21.28 2.18
CA TYR A 9 11.09 -21.40 3.14
C TYR A 9 11.05 -22.80 3.77
N ASP A 10 10.80 -22.82 5.07
CA ASP A 10 10.53 -24.05 5.81
C ASP A 10 9.03 -24.37 5.70
N LEU A 11 8.69 -25.49 5.04
CA LEU A 11 7.30 -25.89 4.83
C LEU A 11 6.56 -26.25 6.13
N GLU A 12 7.29 -26.75 7.15
CA GLU A 12 6.68 -27.07 8.45
C GLU A 12 6.33 -25.77 9.19
N ARG A 13 7.17 -24.75 9.09
CA ARG A 13 6.91 -23.43 9.65
C ARG A 13 5.76 -22.73 8.93
N ILE A 14 5.66 -22.84 7.61
CA ILE A 14 4.53 -22.30 6.83
C ILE A 14 3.19 -22.86 7.35
N ALA A 15 3.15 -24.12 7.73
CA ALA A 15 1.93 -24.78 8.23
C ALA A 15 1.55 -24.38 9.67
N THR A 16 2.48 -23.86 10.44
CA THR A 16 2.31 -23.62 11.88
C THR A 16 2.43 -22.15 12.28
N GLU A 17 3.13 -21.35 11.51
CA GLU A 17 3.29 -19.92 11.75
C GLU A 17 2.24 -19.11 10.97
N ASP A 18 1.93 -17.92 11.48
CA ASP A 18 0.98 -17.00 10.87
C ASP A 18 1.62 -16.19 9.72
N SER A 19 0.89 -15.19 9.25
CA SER A 19 1.33 -14.31 8.16
C SER A 19 2.69 -13.62 8.42
N ASP A 20 3.14 -13.52 9.66
CA ASP A 20 4.39 -12.83 10.00
C ASP A 20 5.62 -13.56 9.47
N TYR A 21 5.53 -14.89 9.27
CA TYR A 21 6.61 -15.66 8.65
C TYR A 21 6.94 -15.19 7.22
N PHE A 22 5.92 -14.82 6.45
CA PHE A 22 6.09 -14.28 5.10
C PHE A 22 6.43 -12.79 5.13
N THR A 23 5.63 -12.01 5.85
CA THR A 23 5.78 -10.54 5.89
C THR A 23 7.09 -10.13 6.57
N GLY A 24 7.58 -10.94 7.51
CA GLY A 24 8.85 -10.74 8.19
C GLY A 24 10.06 -10.72 7.26
N ARG A 25 9.99 -11.40 6.11
CA ARG A 25 11.08 -11.49 5.12
C ARG A 25 11.06 -10.38 4.07
N ILE A 26 9.96 -9.63 3.98
CA ILE A 26 9.88 -8.47 3.09
C ILE A 26 10.83 -7.38 3.59
N HIS A 27 11.51 -6.71 2.65
CA HIS A 27 12.40 -5.59 2.99
C HIS A 27 11.66 -4.54 3.84
N PRO A 28 12.22 -4.04 4.95
CA PRO A 28 11.53 -3.13 5.86
C PRO A 28 10.91 -1.90 5.18
N ASP A 29 11.64 -1.30 4.22
CA ASP A 29 11.15 -0.13 3.49
C ASP A 29 9.97 -0.45 2.56
N ASP A 30 9.85 -1.71 2.09
CA ASP A 30 8.83 -2.14 1.15
C ASP A 30 7.52 -2.53 1.86
N ARG A 31 7.58 -2.99 3.12
CA ARG A 31 6.42 -3.51 3.88
C ARG A 31 5.24 -2.55 3.94
N LYS A 32 5.52 -1.29 4.29
CA LYS A 32 4.46 -0.28 4.45
C LYS A 32 3.76 0.04 3.13
N GLU A 33 4.54 0.12 2.06
CA GLU A 33 4.01 0.42 0.73
C GLU A 33 3.19 -0.75 0.20
N LEU A 34 3.68 -1.99 0.33
CA LEU A 34 2.94 -3.20 -0.02
C LEU A 34 1.61 -3.30 0.75
N HIS A 35 1.65 -3.09 2.07
CA HIS A 35 0.44 -3.13 2.89
C HIS A 35 -0.59 -2.09 2.43
N ARG A 36 -0.15 -0.85 2.15
CA ARG A 36 -1.00 0.22 1.63
C ARG A 36 -1.61 -0.14 0.27
N ASN A 37 -0.78 -0.65 -0.63
CA ASN A 37 -1.19 -1.03 -1.98
C ASN A 37 -2.16 -2.21 -1.96
N GLY A 38 -1.92 -3.21 -1.09
CA GLY A 38 -2.83 -4.32 -0.86
C GLY A 38 -4.22 -3.84 -0.38
N ILE A 39 -4.28 -2.95 0.63
CA ILE A 39 -5.54 -2.38 1.10
C ILE A 39 -6.25 -1.60 -0.01
N ALA A 40 -5.54 -0.81 -0.79
CA ALA A 40 -6.12 -0.05 -1.89
C ALA A 40 -6.72 -0.96 -2.96
N CYS A 41 -6.00 -2.03 -3.33
CA CYS A 41 -6.48 -3.06 -4.25
C CYS A 41 -7.74 -3.76 -3.71
N LEU A 42 -7.70 -4.22 -2.46
CA LEU A 42 -8.83 -4.93 -1.85
C LEU A 42 -10.09 -4.05 -1.80
N ARG A 43 -9.98 -2.79 -1.40
CA ARG A 43 -11.11 -1.85 -1.43
C ARG A 43 -11.66 -1.67 -2.84
N TYR A 44 -10.78 -1.45 -3.81
CA TYR A 44 -11.19 -1.31 -5.21
C TYR A 44 -11.96 -2.54 -5.70
N LEU A 45 -11.44 -3.74 -5.44
CA LEU A 45 -12.09 -4.98 -5.85
C LEU A 45 -13.39 -5.26 -5.08
N MET A 46 -13.51 -4.82 -3.84
CA MET A 46 -14.78 -4.90 -3.08
C MET A 46 -15.85 -3.94 -3.64
N ASP A 47 -15.44 -2.77 -4.12
CA ASP A 47 -16.34 -1.79 -4.76
C ASP A 47 -16.68 -2.17 -6.20
N HIS A 48 -15.86 -3.01 -6.86
CA HIS A 48 -15.98 -3.45 -8.25
C HIS A 48 -15.88 -4.97 -8.35
N LYS A 49 -16.76 -5.69 -7.66
CA LYS A 49 -16.72 -7.16 -7.57
C LYS A 49 -16.81 -7.86 -8.92
N GLU A 50 -17.45 -7.23 -9.89
CA GLU A 50 -17.57 -7.73 -11.26
C GLU A 50 -16.20 -7.79 -11.98
N LEU A 51 -15.23 -6.97 -11.57
CA LEU A 51 -13.88 -6.95 -12.13
C LEU A 51 -12.94 -7.94 -11.42
N ALA A 52 -13.23 -8.31 -10.19
CA ALA A 52 -12.33 -9.10 -9.36
C ALA A 52 -11.87 -10.43 -9.99
N PRO A 53 -12.72 -11.19 -10.71
CA PRO A 53 -12.29 -12.43 -11.37
C PRO A 53 -11.27 -12.21 -12.48
N ASP A 54 -11.24 -11.02 -13.09
CA ASP A 54 -10.47 -10.70 -14.29
C ASP A 54 -9.25 -9.81 -14.01
N VAL A 55 -9.08 -9.35 -12.77
CA VAL A 55 -8.04 -8.41 -12.38
C VAL A 55 -7.05 -9.05 -11.42
N LYS A 56 -5.76 -8.80 -11.66
CA LYS A 56 -4.66 -9.16 -10.76
C LYS A 56 -3.97 -7.90 -10.26
N LEU A 57 -3.58 -7.91 -8.98
CA LEU A 57 -2.56 -7.01 -8.48
C LEU A 57 -1.20 -7.61 -8.79
N ILE A 58 -0.34 -6.83 -9.42
CA ILE A 58 1.05 -7.20 -9.71
C ILE A 58 1.94 -6.29 -8.86
N ASP A 59 2.62 -6.90 -7.91
CA ASP A 59 3.58 -6.21 -7.04
C ASP A 59 5.00 -6.68 -7.34
N GLU A 60 5.94 -5.75 -7.45
CA GLU A 60 7.37 -6.03 -7.51
C GLU A 60 8.05 -5.43 -6.28
N TYR A 61 8.72 -6.25 -5.47
CA TYR A 61 9.30 -5.87 -4.19
C TYR A 61 10.47 -6.76 -3.80
N ARG A 62 11.09 -6.52 -2.64
CA ARG A 62 12.29 -7.23 -2.17
C ARG A 62 11.97 -8.17 -1.02
N VAL A 63 12.46 -9.41 -1.12
CA VAL A 63 12.33 -10.47 -0.09
C VAL A 63 13.72 -10.95 0.31
N ASP A 64 13.94 -11.17 1.60
CA ASP A 64 15.15 -11.80 2.13
C ASP A 64 15.16 -13.30 1.79
N VAL A 65 16.20 -13.71 1.10
CA VAL A 65 16.48 -15.10 0.76
C VAL A 65 17.90 -15.43 1.24
N GLY A 66 17.98 -16.06 2.40
CA GLY A 66 19.26 -16.48 2.98
C GLY A 66 20.20 -15.31 3.32
N GLY A 67 19.70 -14.18 3.80
CA GLY A 67 20.47 -13.02 4.20
C GLY A 67 20.79 -12.03 3.08
N ARG A 68 20.20 -12.21 1.90
CA ARG A 68 20.28 -11.27 0.79
C ARG A 68 18.88 -10.92 0.28
N TYR A 69 18.67 -9.68 -0.16
CA TYR A 69 17.42 -9.29 -0.77
C TYR A 69 17.38 -9.68 -2.26
N VAL A 70 16.31 -10.37 -2.63
CA VAL A 70 15.98 -10.76 -3.99
C VAL A 70 14.70 -10.03 -4.39
N ARG A 71 14.67 -9.44 -5.57
CA ARG A 71 13.47 -8.82 -6.11
C ARG A 71 12.55 -9.87 -6.69
N VAL A 72 11.29 -9.83 -6.28
CA VAL A 72 10.24 -10.78 -6.68
C VAL A 72 9.09 -10.05 -7.35
N ILE A 73 8.33 -10.78 -8.14
CA ILE A 73 7.04 -10.37 -8.69
C ILE A 73 5.97 -11.23 -8.06
N GLU A 74 5.03 -10.62 -7.39
CA GLU A 74 3.84 -11.27 -6.86
C GLU A 74 2.63 -10.93 -7.71
N GLN A 75 1.85 -11.96 -8.07
CA GLN A 75 0.56 -11.83 -8.73
C GLN A 75 -0.52 -12.26 -7.75
N PHE A 76 -1.28 -11.32 -7.24
CA PHE A 76 -2.42 -11.58 -6.37
C PHE A 76 -3.74 -11.49 -7.14
N GLN A 77 -4.63 -12.47 -6.92
CA GLN A 77 -5.95 -12.52 -7.53
C GLN A 77 -7.00 -12.97 -6.51
N VAL A 78 -8.14 -12.29 -6.47
CA VAL A 78 -9.32 -12.77 -5.76
C VAL A 78 -10.02 -13.80 -6.62
N LEU A 79 -10.24 -15.00 -6.07
CA LEU A 79 -10.91 -16.10 -6.77
C LEU A 79 -12.38 -16.18 -6.41
N GLU A 80 -12.73 -16.03 -5.13
CA GLU A 80 -14.10 -16.19 -4.65
C GLU A 80 -14.43 -15.21 -3.52
N PHE A 81 -15.68 -14.78 -3.49
CA PHE A 81 -16.30 -14.06 -2.36
C PHE A 81 -17.26 -14.99 -1.61
N ASP A 82 -17.37 -14.80 -0.30
CA ASP A 82 -18.39 -15.46 0.51
C ASP A 82 -19.79 -14.89 0.26
N ARG A 83 -20.80 -15.50 0.89
CA ARG A 83 -22.21 -15.06 0.78
C ARG A 83 -22.46 -13.65 1.34
N SER A 84 -21.58 -13.16 2.21
CA SER A 84 -21.62 -11.81 2.79
C SER A 84 -20.88 -10.80 1.94
N GLY A 85 -20.19 -11.26 0.88
CA GLY A 85 -19.43 -10.45 -0.04
C GLY A 85 -18.01 -10.11 0.42
N ASN A 86 -17.49 -10.84 1.41
CA ASN A 86 -16.07 -10.77 1.79
C ASN A 86 -15.26 -11.71 0.91
N ILE A 87 -13.97 -11.41 0.77
CA ILE A 87 -13.03 -12.29 0.05
C ILE A 87 -12.90 -13.60 0.83
N TRP A 88 -13.28 -14.70 0.17
CA TRP A 88 -13.20 -16.06 0.73
C TRP A 88 -11.93 -16.77 0.29
N LEU A 89 -11.58 -16.66 -0.98
CA LEU A 89 -10.43 -17.33 -1.57
C LEU A 89 -9.65 -16.38 -2.46
N SER A 90 -8.34 -16.38 -2.29
CA SER A 90 -7.41 -15.65 -3.13
C SER A 90 -6.22 -16.53 -3.50
N LEU A 91 -5.55 -16.19 -4.59
CA LEU A 91 -4.34 -16.85 -5.08
C LEU A 91 -3.21 -15.82 -5.15
N SER A 92 -2.07 -16.20 -4.60
CA SER A 92 -0.81 -15.45 -4.75
C SER A 92 0.22 -16.33 -5.45
N ILE A 93 0.81 -15.83 -6.53
CA ILE A 93 1.89 -16.48 -7.27
C ILE A 93 3.12 -15.60 -7.15
N LEU A 94 4.21 -16.18 -6.67
CA LEU A 94 5.46 -15.46 -6.45
C LEU A 94 6.55 -16.00 -7.38
N ASP A 95 7.16 -15.11 -8.17
CA ASP A 95 8.26 -15.40 -9.07
C ASP A 95 9.46 -14.49 -8.79
N VAL A 96 10.66 -14.93 -9.14
CA VAL A 96 11.85 -14.07 -9.10
C VAL A 96 11.79 -13.08 -10.27
N SER A 97 11.88 -11.79 -9.96
CA SER A 97 11.94 -10.76 -11.01
C SER A 97 13.18 -10.92 -11.86
N PRO A 98 13.09 -10.82 -13.19
CA PRO A 98 14.26 -10.74 -14.05
C PRO A 98 15.10 -9.47 -13.80
N ASN A 99 14.48 -8.43 -13.23
CA ASN A 99 15.15 -7.19 -12.85
C ASN A 99 15.60 -7.26 -11.39
N GLN A 100 16.86 -7.56 -11.15
CA GLN A 100 17.46 -7.63 -9.82
C GLN A 100 18.14 -6.32 -9.39
N GLY A 101 17.82 -5.19 -10.04
CA GLY A 101 18.32 -3.87 -9.63
C GLY A 101 17.93 -3.54 -8.19
N THR A 102 18.87 -3.03 -7.43
CA THR A 102 18.66 -2.64 -6.01
C THR A 102 17.97 -1.28 -5.87
N GLU A 103 17.90 -0.51 -6.94
CA GLU A 103 17.29 0.81 -6.96
C GLU A 103 15.77 0.71 -7.14
N GLY A 104 15.04 1.54 -6.40
CA GLY A 104 13.59 1.64 -6.45
C GLY A 104 12.90 0.81 -5.36
N GLY A 105 11.79 1.34 -4.85
CA GLY A 105 10.90 0.70 -3.89
C GLY A 105 9.96 -0.32 -4.55
N VAL A 106 8.79 -0.44 -3.98
CA VAL A 106 7.68 -1.26 -4.49
C VAL A 106 7.14 -0.67 -5.79
N ARG A 107 6.85 -1.54 -6.75
CA ARG A 107 6.09 -1.20 -7.95
C ARG A 107 4.81 -2.00 -7.94
N SER A 108 3.68 -1.32 -8.06
CA SER A 108 2.37 -1.95 -8.03
C SER A 108 1.50 -1.45 -9.17
N GLN A 109 0.79 -2.39 -9.79
CA GLN A 109 -0.18 -2.09 -10.85
C GLN A 109 -1.29 -3.13 -10.86
N LEU A 110 -2.44 -2.76 -11.41
CA LEU A 110 -3.51 -3.68 -11.69
C LEU A 110 -3.44 -4.11 -13.16
N LEU A 111 -3.65 -5.39 -13.41
CA LEU A 111 -3.72 -5.98 -14.73
C LEU A 111 -5.08 -6.66 -14.92
N ASN A 112 -5.89 -6.18 -15.87
CA ASN A 112 -6.97 -6.98 -16.39
C ASN A 112 -6.38 -7.99 -17.39
N TYR A 113 -6.27 -9.25 -16.99
CA TYR A 113 -5.58 -10.25 -17.82
C TYR A 113 -6.41 -10.73 -19.00
N ARG A 114 -7.72 -10.42 -19.07
CA ARG A 114 -8.55 -10.73 -20.26
C ARG A 114 -8.38 -9.69 -21.35
N THR A 115 -8.32 -8.41 -20.98
CA THR A 115 -8.18 -7.31 -21.95
C THR A 115 -6.72 -6.96 -22.22
N GLY A 116 -5.80 -7.33 -21.30
CA GLY A 116 -4.41 -6.90 -21.32
C GLY A 116 -4.22 -5.45 -20.82
N GLU A 117 -5.28 -4.82 -20.34
CA GLU A 117 -5.21 -3.45 -19.83
C GLU A 117 -4.47 -3.40 -18.48
N VAL A 118 -3.47 -2.52 -18.42
CA VAL A 118 -2.73 -2.21 -17.19
C VAL A 118 -3.12 -0.83 -16.71
N PHE A 119 -3.49 -0.71 -15.45
CA PHE A 119 -3.86 0.55 -14.85
C PHE A 119 -3.22 0.70 -13.46
N PRO A 120 -2.96 1.96 -13.04
CA PRO A 120 -2.37 2.20 -11.72
C PRO A 120 -3.34 1.74 -10.63
N LEU A 121 -2.78 1.34 -9.49
CA LEU A 121 -3.59 1.14 -8.29
C LEU A 121 -4.43 2.38 -8.02
N PRO A 122 -5.73 2.20 -7.70
CA PRO A 122 -6.52 3.30 -7.21
C PRO A 122 -5.86 3.80 -5.93
N THR A 123 -5.19 4.91 -6.05
CA THR A 123 -4.69 5.60 -4.87
C THR A 123 -5.92 6.06 -4.08
N PRO A 124 -5.92 5.98 -2.75
CA PRO A 124 -6.93 6.66 -1.97
C PRO A 124 -7.06 8.05 -2.55
N GLU A 125 -8.25 8.38 -3.06
CA GLU A 125 -8.43 9.67 -3.73
C GLU A 125 -8.02 10.75 -2.77
N VAL A 126 -6.96 11.47 -3.10
CA VAL A 126 -6.60 12.68 -2.39
C VAL A 126 -7.66 13.77 -2.61
N SER A 127 -8.58 13.55 -3.56
CA SER A 127 -9.88 14.20 -3.62
C SER A 127 -10.66 14.09 -2.30
N SER A 128 -10.37 13.09 -1.46
CA SER A 128 -10.98 12.95 -0.13
C SER A 128 -10.53 13.98 0.90
N LEU A 129 -9.40 14.67 0.70
CA LEU A 129 -9.03 15.77 1.60
C LEU A 129 -9.91 16.98 1.33
N SER A 130 -10.61 17.44 2.37
CA SER A 130 -11.33 18.71 2.32
C SER A 130 -10.37 19.88 2.03
N SER A 131 -10.91 21.01 1.58
CA SER A 131 -10.09 22.24 1.35
C SER A 131 -9.30 22.61 2.61
N ARG A 132 -9.90 22.43 3.79
CA ARG A 132 -9.27 22.74 5.06
C ARG A 132 -8.14 21.76 5.42
N GLU A 133 -8.32 20.48 5.17
CA GLU A 133 -7.29 19.47 5.38
C GLU A 133 -6.10 19.68 4.44
N ARG A 134 -6.34 20.04 3.17
CA ARG A 134 -5.27 20.41 2.23
C ARG A 134 -4.49 21.65 2.69
N GLU A 135 -5.17 22.66 3.17
CA GLU A 135 -4.54 23.88 3.72
C GLU A 135 -3.65 23.55 4.92
N ILE A 136 -4.16 22.75 5.85
CA ILE A 136 -3.40 22.32 7.04
C ILE A 136 -2.20 21.46 6.62
N LEU A 137 -2.36 20.54 5.67
CA LEU A 137 -1.26 19.71 5.18
C LEU A 137 -0.15 20.53 4.50
N ARG A 138 -0.50 21.59 3.77
CA ARG A 138 0.47 22.55 3.24
C ARG A 138 1.23 23.31 4.33
N LEU A 139 0.58 23.67 5.41
CA LEU A 139 1.26 24.32 6.54
C LEU A 139 2.19 23.35 7.27
N ILE A 140 1.77 22.09 7.43
CA ILE A 140 2.62 21.02 7.98
C ILE A 140 3.86 20.81 7.09
N SER A 141 3.71 20.80 5.77
CA SER A 141 4.85 20.64 4.84
C SER A 141 5.87 21.78 4.93
N ARG A 142 5.44 22.95 5.39
CA ARG A 142 6.29 24.12 5.67
C ARG A 142 6.89 24.09 7.09
N GLY A 143 6.74 22.99 7.83
CA GLY A 143 7.29 22.82 9.17
C GLY A 143 6.49 23.49 10.28
N LYS A 144 5.26 23.97 10.03
CA LYS A 144 4.44 24.63 11.03
C LYS A 144 3.93 23.69 12.12
N LEU A 145 4.07 24.11 13.38
CA LEU A 145 3.53 23.40 14.52
C LEU A 145 2.01 23.61 14.64
N SER A 146 1.31 22.68 15.31
CA SER A 146 -0.16 22.78 15.49
C SER A 146 -0.61 24.11 16.11
N LYS A 147 0.19 24.72 17.00
CA LYS A 147 -0.11 26.02 17.61
C LYS A 147 -0.02 27.16 16.57
N GLU A 148 1.02 27.19 15.75
CA GLU A 148 1.19 28.19 14.70
C GLU A 148 0.10 28.08 13.62
N ILE A 149 -0.31 26.84 13.30
CA ILE A 149 -1.42 26.57 12.37
C ILE A 149 -2.74 27.07 12.96
N ALA A 150 -2.99 26.82 14.23
CA ALA A 150 -4.16 27.27 14.94
C ALA A 150 -4.27 28.80 14.93
N ASP A 151 -3.18 29.49 15.25
CA ASP A 151 -3.10 30.96 15.23
C ASP A 151 -3.32 31.52 13.80
N GLN A 152 -2.66 30.94 12.80
CA GLN A 152 -2.76 31.39 11.40
C GLN A 152 -4.15 31.18 10.80
N LEU A 153 -4.85 30.11 11.23
CA LEU A 153 -6.15 29.74 10.68
C LEU A 153 -7.33 30.17 11.56
N ASN A 154 -7.08 30.86 12.66
CA ASN A 154 -8.07 31.31 13.67
C ASN A 154 -8.98 30.17 14.16
N ILE A 155 -8.36 29.00 14.50
CA ILE A 155 -9.06 27.84 15.05
C ILE A 155 -8.32 27.33 16.29
N SER A 156 -8.94 26.45 17.07
CA SER A 156 -8.28 25.86 18.24
C SER A 156 -7.19 24.86 17.83
N VAL A 157 -6.17 24.71 18.68
CA VAL A 157 -5.14 23.65 18.51
C VAL A 157 -5.79 22.26 18.48
N HIS A 158 -6.86 22.06 19.25
CA HIS A 158 -7.63 20.82 19.22
C HIS A 158 -8.22 20.56 17.84
N THR A 159 -8.82 21.57 17.20
CA THR A 159 -9.37 21.47 15.84
C THR A 159 -8.29 21.15 14.82
N VAL A 160 -7.09 21.75 14.94
CA VAL A 160 -5.95 21.40 14.07
C VAL A 160 -5.56 19.94 14.24
N ASN A 161 -5.48 19.44 15.47
CA ASN A 161 -5.13 18.05 15.75
C ASN A 161 -6.18 17.08 15.22
N THR A 162 -7.46 17.41 15.31
CA THR A 162 -8.55 16.62 14.69
C THR A 162 -8.38 16.53 13.17
N HIS A 163 -8.10 17.66 12.50
CA HIS A 163 -7.82 17.64 11.06
C HIS A 163 -6.56 16.83 10.72
N ARG A 164 -5.49 16.93 11.52
CA ARG A 164 -4.29 16.10 11.36
C ARG A 164 -4.62 14.61 11.43
N GLN A 165 -5.42 14.22 12.41
CA GLN A 165 -5.89 12.83 12.54
C GLN A 165 -6.64 12.37 11.26
N HIS A 166 -7.62 13.15 10.82
CA HIS A 166 -8.37 12.85 9.60
C HIS A 166 -7.48 12.78 8.35
N ILE A 167 -6.46 13.66 8.26
CA ILE A 167 -5.47 13.62 7.17
C ILE A 167 -4.70 12.31 7.19
N LEU A 168 -4.22 11.86 8.37
CA LEU A 168 -3.50 10.61 8.52
C LEU A 168 -4.38 9.41 8.13
N GLU A 169 -5.62 9.37 8.60
CA GLU A 169 -6.60 8.33 8.27
C GLU A 169 -6.90 8.29 6.77
N LYS A 170 -7.18 9.45 6.15
CA LYS A 170 -7.51 9.55 4.72
C LYS A 170 -6.34 9.21 3.80
N LEU A 171 -5.12 9.56 4.19
CA LEU A 171 -3.91 9.26 3.44
C LEU A 171 -3.28 7.92 3.83
N ASN A 172 -3.87 7.23 4.82
CA ASN A 172 -3.33 6.01 5.42
C ASN A 172 -1.85 6.16 5.78
N ALA A 173 -1.52 7.24 6.48
CA ALA A 173 -0.18 7.60 6.90
C ALA A 173 -0.03 7.48 8.43
N ASP A 174 1.10 6.95 8.89
CA ASP A 174 1.36 6.76 10.33
C ASP A 174 1.68 8.08 11.04
N ASN A 175 2.20 9.06 10.30
CA ASN A 175 2.60 10.35 10.84
C ASN A 175 2.55 11.47 9.79
N SER A 176 2.62 12.72 10.28
CA SER A 176 2.50 13.90 9.42
C SER A 176 3.61 14.02 8.36
N MET A 177 4.83 13.56 8.64
CA MET A 177 5.93 13.60 7.66
C MET A 177 5.67 12.63 6.51
N GLU A 178 5.13 11.47 6.81
CA GLU A 178 4.71 10.50 5.81
C GLU A 178 3.55 11.04 4.96
N ALA A 179 2.55 11.66 5.59
CA ALA A 179 1.44 12.31 4.89
C ALA A 179 1.95 13.40 3.94
N VAL A 180 2.90 14.22 4.37
CA VAL A 180 3.54 15.26 3.54
C VAL A 180 4.31 14.62 2.37
N ARG A 181 5.14 13.62 2.61
CA ARG A 181 5.90 12.91 1.57
C ARG A 181 4.96 12.30 0.52
N TYR A 182 3.91 11.64 0.99
CA TYR A 182 2.88 11.07 0.14
C TYR A 182 2.19 12.11 -0.75
N ALA A 183 1.77 13.23 -0.15
CA ALA A 183 1.12 14.31 -0.86
C ALA A 183 2.05 15.03 -1.85
N SER A 184 3.34 15.22 -1.48
CA SER A 184 4.35 15.83 -2.35
C SER A 184 4.62 14.99 -3.59
N ALA A 185 4.79 13.68 -3.43
CA ALA A 185 5.03 12.75 -4.53
C ALA A 185 3.88 12.73 -5.58
N ARG A 186 2.70 13.22 -5.21
CA ARG A 186 1.50 13.28 -6.05
C ARG A 186 1.10 14.71 -6.48
N GLY A 187 1.97 15.69 -6.25
CA GLY A 187 1.72 17.08 -6.67
C GLY A 187 0.57 17.79 -5.93
N LEU A 188 0.21 17.35 -4.73
CA LEU A 188 -0.95 17.85 -3.99
C LEU A 188 -0.65 19.06 -3.10
N LEU A 189 0.64 19.36 -2.94
CA LEU A 189 1.12 20.48 -2.14
C LEU A 189 1.52 21.70 -2.97
N THR A 190 1.31 21.63 -4.28
CA THR A 190 1.45 22.78 -5.19
C THR A 190 0.31 23.79 -5.02
#